data_e52790d34d8e9390892393828a76c147
#
_entry.id   e52790d34d8e9390892393828a76c147
#
_cell.length_a   1.000
_cell.length_b   1.000
_cell.length_c   1.000
_cell.angle_alpha   90.00
_cell.angle_beta   90.00
_cell.angle_gamma   90.00
#
_symmetry.space_group_name_H-M   'P 1'
#
loop_
_entity.id
_entity.type
_entity.pdbx_description
1 polymer ?
#
loop_
_entity_poly.entity_id
_entity_poly.type
_entity_poly.pdbx_seq_one_letter_code
_entity_poly.pdbx_strand_id
1 'polypeptide(L)'
;MRNTMKKTLLKVLLTASVLSVSPVVAAESNVVYAAENDYILPDSDSRAYTYDELSGLTKDELRLAINEIYARHGRIFDAADLQNYFNSKSWYNGTVSADDFSEDVFNTYEKSNVDLLSSIREGTATGSSGVHTAIDDAAAKKMLNGEIVELGSDYMLDLNQDGNKDGLHITVTKTEYQDTYTLTVGSEALTDKGENVKEDLYGVSLNGKDILVMVYEYGPSDDPLTTFFRYEGNTLKNIGQIATYPENMKVENGEIKTKTRCNIMGTAAIQTNWTVNDSGFMGEIPQNMYEYSLDFSYPGKSGDYSVYLKEYISVYSDMDENSEETVMEPQNACFTYTDSENWVYVQGETGQGGWLCVAGWDTDDRFDTFDNLRYAD
;
A
#
# COMPACT_ATOMS: atom_id res chain seq x y z
N MET A 1 41.68 29.82 -64.19
CA MET A 1 42.62 30.12 -63.11
C MET A 1 42.44 29.06 -62.03
N ARG A 2 43.36 28.12 -62.03
CA ARG A 2 44.36 27.86 -60.99
C ARG A 2 43.72 27.74 -59.60
N ASN A 3 43.77 26.68 -58.91
CA ASN A 3 44.76 25.69 -58.44
C ASN A 3 44.24 25.30 -57.05
N THR A 4 44.33 24.24 -56.44
CA THR A 4 45.19 23.03 -56.38
C THR A 4 44.59 22.05 -55.37
N MET A 5 44.42 20.85 -55.77
CA MET A 5 44.86 19.59 -55.16
C MET A 5 45.24 19.55 -53.66
N LYS A 6 44.65 18.62 -52.95
CA LYS A 6 45.45 17.58 -52.26
C LYS A 6 44.59 16.35 -51.97
N LYS A 7 45.11 15.23 -52.45
CA LYS A 7 44.66 13.82 -52.27
C LYS A 7 44.99 13.35 -50.86
N THR A 8 44.22 12.49 -50.31
CA THR A 8 44.76 11.38 -49.49
C THR A 8 43.77 10.23 -49.44
N LEU A 9 44.32 9.09 -49.82
CA LEU A 9 43.87 7.74 -50.03
C LEU A 9 42.82 7.18 -49.07
N LEU A 10 41.82 6.59 -49.71
CA LEU A 10 40.91 5.59 -49.19
C LEU A 10 41.59 4.22 -49.13
N LYS A 11 41.58 3.56 -48.00
CA LYS A 11 41.78 2.11 -47.88
C LYS A 11 40.43 1.43 -47.63
N VAL A 12 39.98 0.74 -48.66
CA VAL A 12 38.89 -0.23 -48.60
C VAL A 12 39.40 -1.45 -47.88
N LEU A 13 38.74 -1.86 -46.79
CA LEU A 13 38.88 -3.19 -46.23
C LEU A 13 37.52 -3.88 -46.31
N LEU A 14 37.44 -4.86 -47.20
CA LEU A 14 36.36 -5.85 -47.24
C LEU A 14 36.53 -6.76 -46.04
N THR A 15 35.52 -6.90 -45.19
CA THR A 15 35.45 -8.02 -44.27
C THR A 15 34.10 -8.73 -44.38
N ALA A 16 34.23 -10.02 -44.62
CA ALA A 16 33.14 -10.95 -44.82
C ALA A 16 32.23 -11.05 -43.59
N SER A 17 30.93 -11.08 -43.83
CA SER A 17 29.90 -11.44 -42.86
C SER A 17 30.00 -12.92 -42.51
N VAL A 18 30.44 -13.21 -41.31
CA VAL A 18 30.26 -14.51 -40.67
C VAL A 18 29.04 -14.44 -39.78
N LEU A 19 27.98 -15.17 -40.12
CA LEU A 19 26.89 -15.45 -39.22
C LEU A 19 27.44 -16.31 -38.07
N SER A 20 27.64 -15.72 -36.93
CA SER A 20 27.84 -16.47 -35.68
C SER A 20 26.50 -16.63 -34.97
N VAL A 21 26.00 -17.84 -34.96
CA VAL A 21 24.97 -18.32 -34.05
C VAL A 21 25.58 -18.24 -32.65
N SER A 22 25.12 -17.29 -31.86
CA SER A 22 25.50 -17.23 -30.44
C SER A 22 24.74 -18.32 -29.68
N PRO A 23 25.40 -19.16 -28.91
CA PRO A 23 24.73 -20.01 -27.95
C PRO A 23 24.14 -19.11 -26.87
N VAL A 24 22.88 -19.35 -26.50
CA VAL A 24 22.28 -18.86 -25.27
C VAL A 24 23.07 -19.48 -24.13
N VAL A 25 24.04 -18.73 -23.62
CA VAL A 25 24.65 -19.05 -22.32
C VAL A 25 23.66 -18.64 -21.29
N ALA A 26 23.09 -19.62 -20.57
CA ALA A 26 22.45 -19.37 -19.31
C ALA A 26 23.43 -18.55 -18.46
N ALA A 27 23.03 -17.37 -18.05
CA ALA A 27 23.79 -16.57 -17.12
C ALA A 27 23.79 -17.32 -15.79
N GLU A 28 24.84 -18.11 -15.57
CA GLU A 28 25.21 -18.46 -14.20
C GLU A 28 25.57 -17.14 -13.54
N SER A 29 24.79 -16.78 -12.51
CA SER A 29 25.10 -15.66 -11.63
C SER A 29 26.34 -16.07 -10.82
N ASN A 30 27.49 -15.95 -11.43
CA ASN A 30 28.75 -15.94 -10.69
C ASN A 30 28.77 -14.64 -9.90
N VAL A 31 28.44 -14.71 -8.61
CA VAL A 31 28.86 -13.70 -7.66
C VAL A 31 30.39 -13.71 -7.68
N VAL A 32 30.96 -12.85 -8.51
CA VAL A 32 32.40 -12.65 -8.53
C VAL A 32 32.73 -11.89 -7.26
N TYR A 33 33.24 -12.62 -6.27
CA TYR A 33 33.94 -12.00 -5.13
C TYR A 33 35.18 -11.30 -5.67
N ALA A 34 35.02 -10.03 -6.00
CA ALA A 34 36.12 -9.23 -6.52
C ALA A 34 37.14 -9.01 -5.39
N ALA A 35 38.38 -9.32 -5.65
CA ALA A 35 39.51 -9.26 -4.74
C ALA A 35 39.94 -7.81 -4.36
N GLU A 36 39.05 -6.83 -4.41
CA GLU A 36 39.31 -5.44 -4.00
C GLU A 36 38.52 -4.98 -2.80
N ASN A 37 37.49 -5.73 -2.37
CA ASN A 37 36.77 -5.42 -1.11
C ASN A 37 36.89 -6.60 -0.16
N ASP A 38 37.50 -6.37 0.97
CA ASP A 38 37.72 -7.34 2.05
C ASP A 38 36.39 -7.71 2.81
N TYR A 39 35.26 -7.33 2.23
CA TYR A 39 33.89 -7.56 2.73
C TYR A 39 33.15 -8.64 1.94
N ILE A 40 32.34 -9.43 2.65
CA ILE A 40 31.39 -10.39 2.04
C ILE A 40 30.19 -9.65 1.49
N LEU A 41 29.65 -8.69 2.27
CA LEU A 41 28.51 -7.87 1.92
C LEU A 41 28.87 -6.38 2.03
N PRO A 42 29.57 -5.80 1.04
CA PRO A 42 30.13 -4.44 1.14
C PRO A 42 29.07 -3.36 1.43
N ASP A 43 27.86 -3.53 0.91
CA ASP A 43 26.76 -2.54 0.97
C ASP A 43 25.72 -2.87 2.04
N SER A 44 26.04 -3.75 3.02
CA SER A 44 25.06 -4.21 4.00
C SER A 44 24.58 -3.12 4.97
N ASP A 45 25.26 -1.99 5.03
CA ASP A 45 24.91 -0.79 5.78
C ASP A 45 24.10 0.24 4.98
N SER A 46 23.98 0.05 3.68
CA SER A 46 23.40 1.04 2.76
C SER A 46 22.30 0.48 1.86
N ARG A 47 22.13 -0.85 1.82
CA ARG A 47 21.02 -1.50 1.13
C ARG A 47 20.63 -2.85 1.75
N ALA A 48 19.40 -3.29 1.50
CA ALA A 48 19.00 -4.66 1.74
C ALA A 48 19.47 -5.58 0.61
N TYR A 49 19.88 -6.79 0.97
CA TYR A 49 20.15 -7.88 0.03
C TYR A 49 18.88 -8.71 -0.20
N THR A 50 18.77 -9.34 -1.36
CA THR A 50 17.65 -10.23 -1.69
C THR A 50 17.97 -11.69 -1.37
N TYR A 51 16.92 -12.52 -1.24
CA TYR A 51 17.08 -13.97 -1.11
C TYR A 51 17.91 -14.56 -2.26
N ASP A 52 17.64 -14.15 -3.50
CA ASP A 52 18.32 -14.66 -4.69
C ASP A 52 19.82 -14.33 -4.67
N GLU A 53 20.21 -13.15 -4.16
CA GLU A 53 21.62 -12.78 -4.00
C GLU A 53 22.34 -13.62 -2.95
N LEU A 54 21.63 -14.06 -1.91
CA LEU A 54 22.22 -14.71 -0.73
C LEU A 54 21.99 -16.23 -0.70
N SER A 55 21.01 -16.76 -1.41
CA SER A 55 20.62 -18.17 -1.38
C SER A 55 21.68 -19.13 -1.92
N GLY A 56 22.62 -18.62 -2.71
CA GLY A 56 23.79 -19.34 -3.20
C GLY A 56 24.92 -19.50 -2.19
N LEU A 57 24.88 -18.78 -1.06
CA LEU A 57 25.89 -18.85 -0.04
C LEU A 57 25.79 -20.15 0.78
N THR A 58 26.93 -20.73 1.11
CA THR A 58 26.99 -21.87 2.04
C THR A 58 26.66 -21.42 3.47
N LYS A 59 26.30 -22.40 4.34
CA LYS A 59 26.00 -22.09 5.76
C LYS A 59 27.16 -21.39 6.50
N ASP A 60 28.40 -21.69 6.11
CA ASP A 60 29.58 -21.05 6.68
C ASP A 60 29.75 -19.62 6.16
N GLU A 61 29.50 -19.38 4.87
CA GLU A 61 29.50 -18.03 4.29
C GLU A 61 28.37 -17.15 4.84
N LEU A 62 27.16 -17.70 4.99
CA LEU A 62 26.04 -17.01 5.66
C LEU A 62 26.42 -16.65 7.11
N ARG A 63 27.05 -17.57 7.85
CA ARG A 63 27.52 -17.30 9.21
C ARG A 63 28.56 -16.18 9.23
N LEU A 64 29.50 -16.17 8.32
CA LEU A 64 30.51 -15.12 8.21
C LEU A 64 29.88 -13.79 7.81
N ALA A 65 28.94 -13.77 6.85
CA ALA A 65 28.23 -12.57 6.41
C ALA A 65 27.41 -11.93 7.55
N ILE A 66 26.69 -12.73 8.34
CA ILE A 66 26.00 -12.25 9.55
C ILE A 66 26.99 -11.57 10.48
N ASN A 67 28.10 -12.27 10.83
CA ASN A 67 29.05 -11.76 11.78
C ASN A 67 29.92 -10.61 11.21
N GLU A 68 29.97 -10.42 9.90
CA GLU A 68 30.61 -9.24 9.29
C GLU A 68 29.87 -7.96 9.66
N ILE A 69 28.53 -7.99 9.65
CA ILE A 69 27.71 -6.84 10.08
C ILE A 69 28.02 -6.48 11.54
N TYR A 70 28.07 -7.47 12.43
CA TYR A 70 28.46 -7.24 13.83
C TYR A 70 29.90 -6.74 13.98
N ALA A 71 30.84 -7.29 13.20
CA ALA A 71 32.25 -6.92 13.24
C ALA A 71 32.48 -5.47 12.80
N ARG A 72 31.69 -4.94 11.86
CA ARG A 72 31.75 -3.53 11.43
C ARG A 72 31.44 -2.56 12.56
N HIS A 73 30.63 -2.99 13.54
CA HIS A 73 30.32 -2.22 14.75
C HIS A 73 31.27 -2.55 15.94
N GLY A 74 32.36 -3.23 15.66
CA GLY A 74 33.43 -3.46 16.63
C GLY A 74 33.14 -4.58 17.62
N ARG A 75 32.21 -5.51 17.36
CA ARG A 75 31.96 -6.67 18.23
C ARG A 75 33.19 -7.59 18.29
N ILE A 76 33.54 -8.02 19.49
CA ILE A 76 34.55 -9.05 19.78
C ILE A 76 33.82 -10.40 19.86
N PHE A 77 34.37 -11.45 19.27
CA PHE A 77 33.75 -12.76 19.18
C PHE A 77 34.39 -13.78 20.11
N ASP A 78 33.59 -14.49 20.89
CA ASP A 78 34.06 -15.59 21.76
C ASP A 78 34.47 -16.82 20.94
N ALA A 79 33.86 -17.03 19.78
CA ALA A 79 34.21 -18.09 18.87
C ALA A 79 35.55 -17.81 18.20
N ALA A 80 36.58 -18.61 18.54
CA ALA A 80 37.96 -18.38 18.11
C ALA A 80 38.12 -18.34 16.56
N ASP A 81 37.32 -19.11 15.82
CA ASP A 81 37.34 -19.12 14.38
C ASP A 81 36.86 -17.79 13.78
N LEU A 82 35.75 -17.22 14.30
CA LEU A 82 35.25 -15.90 13.92
C LEU A 82 36.24 -14.79 14.30
N GLN A 83 36.73 -14.81 15.54
CA GLN A 83 37.66 -13.79 15.99
C GLN A 83 38.95 -13.79 15.17
N ASN A 84 39.48 -14.98 14.83
CA ASN A 84 40.67 -15.09 13.97
C ASN A 84 40.40 -14.61 12.55
N TYR A 85 39.20 -14.94 12.00
CA TYR A 85 38.79 -14.49 10.69
C TYR A 85 38.74 -12.95 10.61
N PHE A 86 38.05 -12.32 11.57
CA PHE A 86 37.91 -10.85 11.54
C PHE A 86 39.25 -10.16 11.92
N ASN A 87 40.04 -10.72 12.81
CA ASN A 87 41.39 -10.17 13.09
C ASN A 87 42.31 -10.13 11.86
N SER A 88 42.04 -10.95 10.85
CA SER A 88 42.76 -10.91 9.58
C SER A 88 42.30 -9.79 8.63
N LYS A 89 41.19 -9.13 8.94
CA LYS A 89 40.62 -8.07 8.13
C LYS A 89 41.18 -6.71 8.49
N SER A 90 41.61 -5.96 7.49
CA SER A 90 42.28 -4.65 7.69
C SER A 90 41.37 -3.58 8.31
N TRP A 91 40.05 -3.72 8.10
CA TRP A 91 39.03 -2.80 8.58
C TRP A 91 38.48 -3.13 9.95
N TYR A 92 38.72 -4.35 10.46
CA TYR A 92 38.14 -4.78 11.73
C TYR A 92 38.88 -4.16 12.92
N ASN A 93 38.11 -3.60 13.86
CA ASN A 93 38.57 -3.08 15.11
C ASN A 93 37.62 -3.49 16.26
N GLY A 94 37.89 -4.65 16.87
CA GLY A 94 37.12 -5.14 18.00
C GLY A 94 37.27 -4.27 19.24
N THR A 95 36.17 -3.65 19.70
CA THR A 95 36.15 -2.71 20.83
C THR A 95 35.05 -3.02 21.85
N VAL A 96 34.04 -3.81 21.48
CA VAL A 96 32.87 -4.12 22.31
C VAL A 96 32.81 -5.62 22.55
N SER A 97 32.79 -6.04 23.83
CA SER A 97 32.66 -7.47 24.17
C SER A 97 31.34 -8.06 23.66
N ALA A 98 31.29 -9.38 23.48
CA ALA A 98 30.06 -10.05 23.04
C ALA A 98 28.88 -9.79 24.01
N ASP A 99 29.17 -9.71 25.32
CA ASP A 99 28.18 -9.51 26.37
C ASP A 99 27.66 -8.05 26.44
N ASP A 100 28.48 -7.08 26.04
CA ASP A 100 28.13 -5.65 26.07
C ASP A 100 27.57 -5.14 24.72
N PHE A 101 27.57 -5.99 23.71
CA PHE A 101 27.13 -5.58 22.36
C PHE A 101 25.59 -5.51 22.27
N SER A 102 25.06 -4.36 21.83
CA SER A 102 23.65 -4.17 21.54
C SER A 102 23.43 -4.03 20.03
N GLU A 103 22.41 -4.72 19.50
CA GLU A 103 21.96 -4.60 18.11
C GLU A 103 21.26 -3.28 17.80
N ASP A 104 21.04 -2.42 18.82
CA ASP A 104 20.50 -1.07 18.64
C ASP A 104 21.42 -0.17 17.79
N VAL A 105 22.69 -0.54 17.65
CA VAL A 105 23.64 0.14 16.76
C VAL A 105 23.38 -0.11 15.27
N PHE A 106 22.62 -1.16 14.94
CA PHE A 106 22.31 -1.49 13.56
C PHE A 106 21.27 -0.54 12.98
N ASN A 107 21.53 -0.09 11.77
CA ASN A 107 20.51 0.59 10.98
C ASN A 107 19.50 -0.42 10.40
N THR A 108 18.48 0.08 9.71
CA THR A 108 17.41 -0.74 9.16
C THR A 108 17.89 -1.78 8.15
N TYR A 109 18.87 -1.40 7.29
CA TYR A 109 19.44 -2.33 6.31
C TYR A 109 20.19 -3.47 6.98
N GLU A 110 20.99 -3.15 7.98
CA GLU A 110 21.80 -4.13 8.71
C GLU A 110 20.91 -5.12 9.47
N LYS A 111 19.85 -4.63 10.14
CA LYS A 111 18.86 -5.50 10.80
C LYS A 111 18.22 -6.46 9.81
N SER A 112 17.69 -5.92 8.70
CA SER A 112 17.07 -6.72 7.64
C SER A 112 18.00 -7.75 7.03
N ASN A 113 19.25 -7.38 6.80
CA ASN A 113 20.24 -8.30 6.22
C ASN A 113 20.59 -9.42 7.20
N VAL A 114 20.74 -9.13 8.50
CA VAL A 114 20.97 -10.14 9.56
C VAL A 114 19.80 -11.12 9.63
N ASP A 115 18.55 -10.63 9.61
CA ASP A 115 17.35 -11.46 9.67
C ASP A 115 17.24 -12.38 8.45
N LEU A 116 17.44 -11.85 7.25
CA LEU A 116 17.40 -12.62 6.02
C LEU A 116 18.51 -13.68 5.98
N LEU A 117 19.75 -13.32 6.27
CA LEU A 117 20.88 -14.24 6.33
C LEU A 117 20.66 -15.37 7.35
N SER A 118 20.08 -15.01 8.51
CA SER A 118 19.78 -15.98 9.57
C SER A 118 18.70 -16.96 9.12
N SER A 119 17.63 -16.49 8.51
CA SER A 119 16.53 -17.32 8.02
C SER A 119 16.95 -18.23 6.87
N ILE A 120 17.82 -17.77 5.95
CA ILE A 120 18.41 -18.62 4.90
C ILE A 120 19.29 -19.71 5.54
N ARG A 121 20.15 -19.35 6.47
CA ARG A 121 21.05 -20.29 7.16
C ARG A 121 20.29 -21.39 7.91
N GLU A 122 19.16 -21.03 8.53
CA GLU A 122 18.29 -21.95 9.28
C GLU A 122 17.38 -22.78 8.37
N GLY A 123 17.28 -22.42 7.08
CA GLY A 123 16.41 -23.08 6.11
C GLY A 123 14.93 -22.77 6.33
N THR A 124 14.63 -21.70 7.05
CA THR A 124 13.25 -21.18 7.28
C THR A 124 12.84 -20.20 6.21
N ALA A 125 13.79 -19.53 5.55
CA ALA A 125 13.51 -18.71 4.38
C ALA A 125 13.11 -19.64 3.21
N THR A 126 11.87 -19.55 2.81
CA THR A 126 11.43 -20.03 1.49
C THR A 126 11.48 -18.84 0.55
N GLY A 127 11.80 -19.04 -0.74
CA GLY A 127 11.94 -17.96 -1.74
C GLY A 127 10.70 -17.06 -1.91
N SER A 128 9.82 -17.07 -0.94
CA SER A 128 8.60 -16.27 -0.86
C SER A 128 8.32 -15.75 0.57
N SER A 129 9.24 -15.85 1.53
CA SER A 129 8.98 -15.46 2.93
C SER A 129 10.11 -14.59 3.45
N GLY A 130 9.81 -13.35 3.78
CA GLY A 130 10.69 -12.41 4.47
C GLY A 130 11.76 -11.75 3.59
N VAL A 131 11.52 -11.60 2.30
CA VAL A 131 12.37 -10.81 1.44
C VAL A 131 11.77 -9.40 1.40
N HIS A 132 12.53 -8.41 1.86
CA HIS A 132 12.33 -7.08 1.33
C HIS A 132 12.41 -7.21 -0.19
N THR A 133 11.27 -7.27 -0.84
CA THR A 133 11.20 -7.39 -2.29
C THR A 133 11.98 -6.22 -2.83
N ALA A 134 13.10 -6.51 -3.51
CA ALA A 134 13.86 -5.46 -4.18
C ALA A 134 12.86 -4.69 -5.03
N ILE A 135 12.72 -3.42 -4.74
CA ILE A 135 11.68 -2.57 -5.27
C ILE A 135 11.70 -2.68 -6.76
N ASP A 136 10.59 -3.07 -7.27
CA ASP A 136 10.20 -2.71 -8.61
C ASP A 136 10.02 -1.17 -8.61
N ASP A 137 11.00 -0.44 -9.16
CA ASP A 137 10.85 1.00 -9.44
C ASP A 137 9.57 1.26 -10.25
N ALA A 138 9.02 0.23 -10.90
CA ALA A 138 7.74 0.24 -11.55
C ALA A 138 6.57 0.33 -10.55
N ALA A 139 6.63 -0.32 -9.38
CA ALA A 139 5.59 -0.20 -8.36
C ALA A 139 5.57 1.21 -7.75
N ALA A 140 6.74 1.75 -7.39
CA ALA A 140 6.86 3.13 -6.93
C ALA A 140 6.33 4.12 -7.97
N LYS A 141 6.68 3.92 -9.24
CA LYS A 141 6.19 4.75 -10.34
C LYS A 141 4.68 4.65 -10.54
N LYS A 142 4.09 3.47 -10.39
CA LYS A 142 2.63 3.29 -10.43
C LYS A 142 1.95 4.06 -9.32
N MET A 143 2.43 3.92 -8.08
CA MET A 143 1.89 4.66 -6.94
C MET A 143 1.99 6.17 -7.13
N LEU A 144 3.12 6.69 -7.59
CA LEU A 144 3.32 8.11 -7.89
C LEU A 144 2.41 8.62 -9.01
N ASN A 145 1.95 7.74 -9.90
CA ASN A 145 0.94 8.05 -10.92
C ASN A 145 -0.51 7.87 -10.42
N GLY A 146 -0.72 7.60 -9.13
CA GLY A 146 -2.03 7.43 -8.53
C GLY A 146 -2.61 6.02 -8.62
N GLU A 147 -1.82 5.01 -9.00
CA GLU A 147 -2.28 3.63 -8.91
C GLU A 147 -2.16 3.14 -7.46
N ILE A 148 -3.16 2.41 -6.98
CA ILE A 148 -3.12 1.71 -5.69
C ILE A 148 -2.41 0.38 -5.93
N VAL A 149 -1.34 0.13 -5.19
CA VAL A 149 -0.47 -1.03 -5.38
C VAL A 149 -0.36 -1.82 -4.08
N GLU A 150 -0.58 -3.12 -4.16
CA GLU A 150 -0.34 -4.05 -3.08
C GLU A 150 1.17 -4.28 -2.90
N LEU A 151 1.66 -4.20 -1.66
CA LEU A 151 3.07 -4.22 -1.30
C LEU A 151 3.49 -5.48 -0.52
N GLY A 152 2.52 -6.27 -0.01
CA GLY A 152 2.81 -7.33 0.94
C GLY A 152 3.19 -6.79 2.33
N SER A 153 3.78 -7.63 3.17
CA SER A 153 4.09 -7.31 4.58
C SER A 153 5.44 -6.65 4.80
N ASP A 154 6.35 -6.78 3.83
CA ASP A 154 7.72 -6.25 3.88
C ASP A 154 8.09 -5.60 2.55
N TYR A 155 8.51 -4.35 2.59
CA TYR A 155 8.85 -3.61 1.37
C TYR A 155 9.92 -2.55 1.62
N MET A 156 10.67 -2.18 0.56
CA MET A 156 11.63 -1.06 0.59
C MET A 156 11.17 0.01 -0.40
N LEU A 157 10.82 1.19 0.07
CA LEU A 157 10.34 2.31 -0.73
C LEU A 157 10.97 3.62 -0.27
N ASP A 158 11.21 4.53 -1.20
CA ASP A 158 11.43 5.94 -0.89
C ASP A 158 10.06 6.62 -0.73
N LEU A 159 9.53 6.58 0.50
CA LEU A 159 8.16 7.01 0.80
C LEU A 159 8.00 8.54 0.74
N ASN A 160 9.06 9.26 1.11
CA ASN A 160 9.08 10.71 1.21
C ASN A 160 9.82 11.40 0.06
N GLN A 161 10.34 10.61 -0.91
CA GLN A 161 11.09 11.06 -2.09
C GLN A 161 12.36 11.87 -1.75
N ASP A 162 13.06 11.47 -0.68
CA ASP A 162 14.33 12.07 -0.27
C ASP A 162 15.56 11.42 -0.94
N GLY A 163 15.34 10.38 -1.73
CA GLY A 163 16.37 9.61 -2.45
C GLY A 163 16.90 8.41 -1.68
N ASN A 164 16.47 8.23 -0.42
CA ASN A 164 16.78 7.05 0.38
C ASN A 164 15.56 6.13 0.44
N LYS A 165 15.81 4.84 0.53
CA LYS A 165 14.74 3.86 0.66
C LYS A 165 14.43 3.59 2.13
N ASP A 166 13.15 3.61 2.48
CA ASP A 166 12.64 3.31 3.81
C ASP A 166 12.21 1.85 3.87
N GLY A 167 12.64 1.12 4.90
CA GLY A 167 12.13 -0.22 5.19
C GLY A 167 10.71 -0.12 5.73
N LEU A 168 9.76 -0.74 5.05
CA LEU A 168 8.35 -0.79 5.41
C LEU A 168 8.01 -2.21 5.86
N HIS A 169 7.50 -2.37 7.07
CA HIS A 169 7.15 -3.66 7.64
C HIS A 169 5.89 -3.57 8.50
N ILE A 170 5.04 -4.60 8.43
CA ILE A 170 3.90 -4.77 9.33
C ILE A 170 3.99 -6.11 10.06
N THR A 171 3.76 -6.07 11.37
CA THR A 171 3.50 -7.28 12.17
C THR A 171 2.10 -7.23 12.73
N VAL A 172 1.40 -8.35 12.71
CA VAL A 172 0.05 -8.47 13.25
C VAL A 172 0.01 -9.58 14.30
N THR A 173 -0.38 -9.22 15.51
CA THR A 173 -0.66 -10.19 16.58
C THR A 173 -2.15 -10.43 16.66
N LYS A 174 -2.57 -11.61 16.23
CA LYS A 174 -3.98 -12.03 16.22
C LYS A 174 -4.47 -12.40 17.60
N THR A 175 -5.67 -11.93 17.97
CA THR A 175 -6.39 -12.39 19.16
C THR A 175 -7.84 -12.73 18.81
N GLU A 176 -8.60 -13.28 19.78
CA GLU A 176 -10.00 -13.66 19.56
C GLU A 176 -10.93 -12.45 19.31
N TYR A 177 -10.59 -11.28 19.88
CA TYR A 177 -11.50 -10.13 19.89
C TYR A 177 -10.94 -8.91 19.17
N GLN A 178 -9.61 -8.74 19.16
CA GLN A 178 -8.99 -7.54 18.61
C GLN A 178 -7.52 -7.80 18.29
N ASP A 179 -7.15 -7.62 17.05
CA ASP A 179 -5.76 -7.70 16.62
C ASP A 179 -4.97 -6.48 17.09
N THR A 180 -3.67 -6.67 17.27
CA THR A 180 -2.73 -5.56 17.45
C THR A 180 -1.74 -5.61 16.30
N TYR A 181 -1.58 -4.51 15.58
CA TYR A 181 -0.59 -4.42 14.53
C TYR A 181 0.45 -3.33 14.83
N THR A 182 1.65 -3.55 14.34
CA THR A 182 2.72 -2.55 14.37
C THR A 182 3.21 -2.32 12.96
N LEU A 183 3.04 -1.09 12.47
CA LEU A 183 3.61 -0.62 11.22
C LEU A 183 4.93 0.05 11.52
N THR A 184 5.99 -0.43 10.87
CA THR A 184 7.36 0.11 11.00
C THR A 184 7.78 0.72 9.68
N VAL A 185 8.36 1.93 9.72
CA VAL A 185 8.97 2.61 8.58
C VAL A 185 10.32 3.16 8.99
N GLY A 186 11.38 2.63 8.42
CA GLY A 186 12.73 2.98 8.85
C GLY A 186 12.94 2.64 10.34
N SER A 187 13.22 3.66 11.15
CA SER A 187 13.36 3.53 12.63
C SER A 187 12.07 3.84 13.39
N GLU A 188 11.03 4.29 12.72
CA GLU A 188 9.77 4.68 13.34
C GLU A 188 8.81 3.50 13.36
N ALA A 189 8.10 3.33 14.46
CA ALA A 189 7.08 2.30 14.62
C ALA A 189 5.81 2.89 15.24
N LEU A 190 4.67 2.53 14.68
CA LEU A 190 3.36 2.90 15.19
C LEU A 190 2.56 1.62 15.45
N THR A 191 2.11 1.46 16.70
CA THR A 191 1.27 0.33 17.11
C THR A 191 -0.17 0.79 17.27
N ASP A 192 -1.10 0.07 16.66
CA ASP A 192 -2.53 0.33 16.75
C ASP A 192 -3.30 -0.99 16.82
N LYS A 193 -4.61 -0.91 16.92
CA LYS A 193 -5.52 -2.04 17.06
C LYS A 193 -6.54 -2.04 15.95
N GLY A 194 -6.98 -3.24 15.57
CA GLY A 194 -8.00 -3.43 14.55
C GLY A 194 -8.68 -4.78 14.68
N GLU A 195 -9.60 -5.08 13.77
CA GLU A 195 -10.30 -6.36 13.73
C GLU A 195 -10.01 -7.07 12.42
N ASN A 196 -9.51 -8.31 12.49
CA ASN A 196 -9.09 -9.06 11.31
C ASN A 196 -8.11 -8.30 10.40
N VAL A 197 -7.15 -7.60 11.01
CA VAL A 197 -6.13 -6.81 10.29
C VAL A 197 -5.37 -7.70 9.32
N LYS A 198 -5.16 -7.22 8.11
CA LYS A 198 -4.39 -7.92 7.08
C LYS A 198 -2.92 -7.54 7.17
N GLU A 199 -2.07 -8.49 6.84
CA GLU A 199 -0.62 -8.28 6.81
C GLU A 199 -0.13 -7.68 5.49
N ASP A 200 -0.98 -7.69 4.46
CA ASP A 200 -0.68 -7.08 3.17
C ASP A 200 -0.91 -5.56 3.23
N LEU A 201 0.15 -4.81 2.97
CA LEU A 201 0.11 -3.35 2.88
C LEU A 201 -0.23 -2.91 1.46
N TYR A 202 -0.76 -1.72 1.34
CA TYR A 202 -0.96 -1.05 0.05
C TYR A 202 -0.28 0.32 0.06
N GLY A 203 0.05 0.80 -1.12
CA GLY A 203 0.63 2.13 -1.30
C GLY A 203 -0.06 2.93 -2.40
N VAL A 204 -0.12 4.25 -2.24
CA VAL A 204 -0.69 5.18 -3.21
C VAL A 204 -0.12 6.58 -3.03
N SER A 205 -0.03 7.35 -4.09
CA SER A 205 0.25 8.79 -4.01
C SER A 205 -0.91 9.60 -4.57
N LEU A 206 -1.32 10.63 -3.84
CA LEU A 206 -2.36 11.57 -4.29
C LEU A 206 -1.78 12.83 -4.93
N ASN A 207 -0.53 13.14 -4.65
CA ASN A 207 0.14 14.37 -5.09
C ASN A 207 1.32 14.12 -6.06
N GLY A 208 1.59 12.86 -6.40
CA GLY A 208 2.72 12.47 -7.26
C GLY A 208 4.10 12.64 -6.61
N LYS A 209 4.14 12.80 -5.28
CA LYS A 209 5.38 12.98 -4.50
C LYS A 209 5.46 12.01 -3.34
N ASP A 210 4.59 12.17 -2.34
CA ASP A 210 4.61 11.31 -1.15
C ASP A 210 3.81 10.04 -1.42
N ILE A 211 4.29 8.91 -0.95
CA ILE A 211 3.55 7.65 -0.98
C ILE A 211 2.90 7.45 0.38
N LEU A 212 1.58 7.34 0.39
CA LEU A 212 0.80 6.97 1.56
C LEU A 212 0.77 5.45 1.67
N VAL A 213 0.96 4.94 2.87
CA VAL A 213 0.85 3.52 3.20
C VAL A 213 -0.54 3.24 3.75
N MET A 214 -1.13 2.13 3.36
CA MET A 214 -2.45 1.72 3.81
C MET A 214 -2.37 0.36 4.51
N VAL A 215 -2.98 0.31 5.70
CA VAL A 215 -3.31 -0.92 6.44
C VAL A 215 -4.82 -1.09 6.38
N TYR A 216 -5.30 -2.31 6.11
CA TYR A 216 -6.71 -2.55 6.07
C TYR A 216 -7.16 -3.71 6.94
N GLU A 217 -8.41 -3.67 7.34
CA GLU A 217 -9.04 -4.64 8.22
C GLU A 217 -10.46 -4.97 7.77
N TYR A 218 -10.92 -6.14 8.19
CA TYR A 218 -12.30 -6.56 8.07
C TYR A 218 -12.91 -6.50 9.47
N GLY A 219 -13.71 -5.48 9.75
CA GLY A 219 -14.42 -5.38 11.01
C GLY A 219 -15.45 -6.49 11.22
N PRO A 220 -16.18 -6.45 12.35
CA PRO A 220 -17.31 -7.33 12.57
C PRO A 220 -18.28 -7.18 11.40
N SER A 221 -18.92 -8.26 10.98
CA SER A 221 -19.87 -8.24 9.85
C SER A 221 -19.27 -7.85 8.50
N ASP A 222 -17.96 -8.05 8.31
CA ASP A 222 -17.24 -7.76 7.07
C ASP A 222 -17.24 -6.26 6.69
N ASP A 223 -17.32 -5.39 7.70
CA ASP A 223 -17.24 -3.93 7.49
C ASP A 223 -15.78 -3.52 7.22
N PRO A 224 -15.47 -3.04 6.00
CA PRO A 224 -14.10 -2.71 5.64
C PRO A 224 -13.64 -1.41 6.26
N LEU A 225 -12.37 -1.35 6.67
CA LEU A 225 -11.72 -0.13 7.09
C LEU A 225 -10.29 -0.07 6.59
N THR A 226 -9.93 1.00 5.91
CA THR A 226 -8.57 1.25 5.45
C THR A 226 -8.01 2.47 6.17
N THR A 227 -6.92 2.26 6.90
CA THR A 227 -6.18 3.30 7.63
C THR A 227 -4.99 3.77 6.80
N PHE A 228 -4.83 5.09 6.69
CA PHE A 228 -3.79 5.73 5.91
C PHE A 228 -2.68 6.27 6.80
N PHE A 229 -1.45 6.02 6.40
CA PHE A 229 -0.25 6.49 7.08
C PHE A 229 0.60 7.32 6.12
N ARG A 230 1.20 8.39 6.66
CA ARG A 230 2.20 9.21 5.97
C ARG A 230 3.52 9.14 6.73
N TYR A 231 4.60 8.99 5.98
CA TYR A 231 5.96 9.13 6.49
C TYR A 231 6.56 10.43 5.98
N GLU A 232 6.86 11.34 6.87
CA GLU A 232 7.36 12.67 6.55
C GLU A 232 8.42 13.12 7.56
N GLY A 233 9.60 13.53 7.07
CA GLY A 233 10.68 14.00 7.93
C GLY A 233 11.07 13.00 9.02
N ASN A 234 11.15 11.72 8.70
CA ASN A 234 11.41 10.61 9.62
C ASN A 234 10.34 10.45 10.73
N THR A 235 9.10 10.80 10.45
CA THR A 235 7.99 10.62 11.38
C THR A 235 6.84 9.90 10.69
N LEU A 236 6.40 8.80 11.28
CA LEU A 236 5.23 8.03 10.83
C LEU A 236 3.97 8.53 11.53
N LYS A 237 2.94 8.87 10.76
CA LYS A 237 1.66 9.42 11.26
C LYS A 237 0.48 8.67 10.68
N ASN A 238 -0.48 8.30 11.51
CA ASN A 238 -1.83 7.97 11.09
C ASN A 238 -2.53 9.27 10.65
N ILE A 239 -3.01 9.33 9.41
CA ILE A 239 -3.65 10.53 8.85
C ILE A 239 -5.14 10.36 8.60
N GLY A 240 -5.74 9.24 9.00
CA GLY A 240 -7.17 9.01 8.91
C GLY A 240 -7.54 7.69 8.27
N GLN A 241 -8.85 7.48 8.12
CA GLN A 241 -9.44 6.20 7.71
C GLN A 241 -10.55 6.42 6.69
N ILE A 242 -10.77 5.42 5.83
CA ILE A 242 -11.94 5.35 4.94
C ILE A 242 -12.58 3.98 5.12
N ALA A 243 -13.91 3.94 5.30
CA ALA A 243 -14.68 2.71 5.45
C ALA A 243 -14.88 2.02 4.09
N THR A 244 -13.81 1.45 3.56
CA THR A 244 -13.80 0.72 2.28
C THR A 244 -12.53 -0.13 2.18
N TYR A 245 -12.48 -1.08 1.24
CA TYR A 245 -11.26 -1.85 0.90
C TYR A 245 -10.37 -1.10 -0.07
N PRO A 246 -9.03 -1.28 -0.04
CA PRO A 246 -8.11 -0.65 -0.99
C PRO A 246 -8.47 -0.92 -2.46
N GLU A 247 -8.90 -2.14 -2.79
CA GLU A 247 -9.31 -2.54 -4.13
C GLU A 247 -10.59 -1.87 -4.63
N ASN A 248 -11.40 -1.31 -3.74
CA ASN A 248 -12.60 -0.55 -4.07
C ASN A 248 -12.35 0.95 -4.21
N MET A 249 -11.10 1.36 -4.15
CA MET A 249 -10.67 2.74 -4.32
C MET A 249 -10.09 2.98 -5.71
N LYS A 250 -10.23 4.20 -6.22
CA LYS A 250 -9.57 4.68 -7.42
C LYS A 250 -9.07 6.10 -7.21
N VAL A 251 -7.88 6.40 -7.68
CA VAL A 251 -7.36 7.77 -7.64
C VAL A 251 -7.62 8.47 -8.97
N GLU A 252 -8.28 9.61 -8.91
CA GLU A 252 -8.51 10.49 -10.05
C GLU A 252 -8.27 11.94 -9.64
N ASN A 253 -7.39 12.65 -10.35
CA ASN A 253 -7.04 14.06 -10.10
C ASN A 253 -6.54 14.33 -8.66
N GLY A 254 -5.86 13.38 -8.03
CA GLY A 254 -5.36 13.53 -6.66
C GLY A 254 -6.41 13.29 -5.56
N GLU A 255 -7.57 12.76 -5.93
CA GLU A 255 -8.64 12.38 -5.03
C GLU A 255 -8.84 10.87 -5.06
N ILE A 256 -9.10 10.27 -3.91
CA ILE A 256 -9.59 8.89 -3.82
C ILE A 256 -11.09 8.90 -4.04
N LYS A 257 -11.54 8.21 -5.06
CA LYS A 257 -12.95 7.92 -5.29
C LYS A 257 -13.27 6.52 -4.85
N THR A 258 -14.30 6.37 -4.05
CA THR A 258 -14.76 5.08 -3.56
C THR A 258 -16.24 5.11 -3.25
N LYS A 259 -16.75 4.03 -2.70
CA LYS A 259 -18.09 3.96 -2.15
C LYS A 259 -18.02 3.61 -0.68
N THR A 260 -18.81 4.32 0.11
CA THR A 260 -18.94 4.11 1.55
C THR A 260 -20.38 3.77 1.91
N ARG A 261 -20.57 3.15 3.06
CA ARG A 261 -21.90 2.73 3.55
C ARG A 261 -22.76 3.96 3.88
N CYS A 262 -24.02 3.92 3.43
CA CYS A 262 -25.07 4.86 3.79
C CYS A 262 -26.30 4.08 4.25
N ASN A 263 -26.88 4.45 5.40
CA ASN A 263 -28.02 3.77 6.01
C ASN A 263 -29.28 4.63 6.05
N ILE A 264 -29.36 5.67 5.24
CA ILE A 264 -30.50 6.62 5.27
C ILE A 264 -31.83 5.95 4.96
N MET A 265 -31.84 5.02 3.97
CA MET A 265 -33.03 4.23 3.59
C MET A 265 -32.66 2.75 3.40
N GLY A 266 -32.15 2.12 4.47
CA GLY A 266 -31.54 0.79 4.39
C GLY A 266 -30.07 0.83 4.02
N THR A 267 -29.41 -0.32 4.06
CA THR A 267 -27.97 -0.42 3.77
C THR A 267 -27.70 -0.32 2.29
N ALA A 268 -27.02 0.73 1.91
CA ALA A 268 -26.59 1.02 0.54
C ALA A 268 -25.19 1.66 0.54
N ALA A 269 -24.64 1.87 -0.64
CA ALA A 269 -23.41 2.58 -0.84
C ALA A 269 -23.69 3.95 -1.49
N ILE A 270 -22.88 4.94 -1.09
CA ILE A 270 -22.80 6.24 -1.76
C ILE A 270 -21.40 6.47 -2.27
N GLN A 271 -21.28 7.11 -3.44
CA GLN A 271 -19.98 7.48 -3.97
C GLN A 271 -19.42 8.68 -3.21
N THR A 272 -18.26 8.50 -2.62
CA THR A 272 -17.54 9.52 -1.84
C THR A 272 -16.19 9.83 -2.47
N ASN A 273 -15.75 11.09 -2.31
CA ASN A 273 -14.44 11.56 -2.76
C ASN A 273 -13.63 11.99 -1.54
N TRP A 274 -12.36 11.60 -1.50
CA TRP A 274 -11.48 11.83 -0.35
C TRP A 274 -10.15 12.42 -0.80
N THR A 275 -9.58 13.28 0.02
CA THR A 275 -8.24 13.82 -0.20
C THR A 275 -7.53 14.09 1.11
N VAL A 276 -6.24 14.35 1.04
CA VAL A 276 -5.52 14.89 2.20
C VAL A 276 -5.77 16.39 2.25
N ASN A 277 -6.45 16.84 3.30
CA ASN A 277 -6.82 18.24 3.51
C ASN A 277 -5.61 19.11 3.91
N ASP A 278 -5.83 20.43 4.01
CA ASP A 278 -4.79 21.40 4.37
C ASP A 278 -4.15 21.17 5.75
N SER A 279 -4.82 20.43 6.63
CA SER A 279 -4.29 20.03 7.95
C SER A 279 -3.45 18.74 7.89
N GLY A 280 -3.34 18.13 6.71
CA GLY A 280 -2.54 16.92 6.47
C GLY A 280 -3.25 15.62 6.79
N PHE A 281 -4.58 15.63 7.03
CA PHE A 281 -5.39 14.46 7.33
C PHE A 281 -6.25 14.04 6.15
N MET A 282 -6.53 12.73 6.04
CA MET A 282 -7.53 12.20 5.12
C MET A 282 -8.90 12.77 5.49
N GLY A 283 -9.57 13.36 4.52
CA GLY A 283 -10.89 13.96 4.72
C GLY A 283 -11.78 13.76 3.50
N GLU A 284 -13.06 13.53 3.75
CA GLU A 284 -14.06 13.50 2.69
C GLU A 284 -14.21 14.91 2.08
N ILE A 285 -14.34 14.95 0.77
CA ILE A 285 -14.70 16.17 0.05
C ILE A 285 -16.22 16.26 0.06
N PRO A 286 -16.81 17.24 0.79
CA PRO A 286 -18.26 17.33 0.92
C PRO A 286 -18.95 17.47 -0.44
N GLN A 287 -20.03 16.74 -0.62
CA GLN A 287 -20.90 16.80 -1.78
C GLN A 287 -22.32 17.19 -1.32
N ASN A 288 -23.01 17.99 -2.12
CA ASN A 288 -24.41 18.34 -1.80
C ASN A 288 -25.37 17.18 -2.11
N MET A 289 -24.92 16.22 -2.92
CA MET A 289 -25.70 15.11 -3.39
C MET A 289 -24.80 13.94 -3.74
N TYR A 290 -25.18 12.76 -3.30
CA TYR A 290 -24.49 11.49 -3.55
C TYR A 290 -25.35 10.57 -4.40
N GLU A 291 -24.72 9.84 -5.31
CA GLU A 291 -25.36 8.75 -6.03
C GLU A 291 -25.58 7.54 -5.10
N TYR A 292 -26.80 7.01 -5.07
CA TYR A 292 -27.20 5.87 -4.25
C TYR A 292 -27.02 4.55 -5.00
N SER A 293 -26.42 3.53 -4.39
CA SER A 293 -26.10 2.26 -5.05
C SER A 293 -26.16 1.09 -4.07
N LEU A 294 -26.50 -0.09 -4.55
CA LEU A 294 -26.35 -1.35 -3.80
C LEU A 294 -24.99 -2.01 -3.99
N ASP A 295 -24.21 -1.56 -4.98
CA ASP A 295 -22.88 -2.10 -5.28
C ASP A 295 -21.81 -1.25 -4.63
N PHE A 296 -21.08 -1.84 -3.70
CA PHE A 296 -19.98 -1.19 -2.96
C PHE A 296 -18.66 -1.13 -3.74
N SER A 297 -18.53 -1.84 -4.87
CA SER A 297 -17.34 -1.76 -5.70
C SER A 297 -17.23 -0.42 -6.44
N TYR A 298 -16.02 0.04 -6.70
CA TYR A 298 -15.80 1.24 -7.52
C TYR A 298 -15.00 0.90 -8.79
N PRO A 299 -15.43 1.34 -9.98
CA PRO A 299 -16.75 1.91 -10.28
C PRO A 299 -17.84 0.84 -10.19
N GLY A 300 -18.82 1.07 -9.34
CA GLY A 300 -19.94 0.14 -9.17
C GLY A 300 -20.97 0.27 -10.27
N LYS A 301 -21.93 -0.62 -10.26
CA LYS A 301 -23.14 -0.46 -11.08
C LYS A 301 -24.05 0.52 -10.37
N SER A 302 -24.52 1.57 -11.03
CA SER A 302 -25.66 2.36 -10.57
C SER A 302 -26.84 1.38 -10.42
N GLY A 303 -27.31 1.21 -9.20
CA GLY A 303 -28.10 0.05 -8.89
C GLY A 303 -29.57 0.34 -8.84
N ASP A 304 -30.33 -0.68 -9.13
CA ASP A 304 -31.74 -0.78 -8.92
C ASP A 304 -32.03 -1.09 -7.45
N TYR A 305 -32.02 -0.06 -6.58
CA TYR A 305 -32.60 -0.22 -5.24
C TYR A 305 -34.12 -0.18 -5.39
N SER A 306 -34.71 -1.32 -5.74
CA SER A 306 -36.15 -1.46 -5.95
C SER A 306 -36.85 -1.71 -4.62
N VAL A 307 -37.69 -0.80 -4.24
CA VAL A 307 -38.60 -0.86 -3.09
C VAL A 307 -40.03 -0.74 -3.54
N TYR A 308 -40.99 -1.06 -2.69
CA TYR A 308 -42.41 -0.80 -2.94
C TYR A 308 -42.91 0.27 -1.95
N LEU A 309 -43.32 1.41 -2.49
CA LEU A 309 -43.99 2.47 -1.72
C LEU A 309 -45.41 2.01 -1.36
N LYS A 310 -45.70 1.89 -0.07
CA LYS A 310 -46.99 1.34 0.42
C LYS A 310 -48.07 2.36 0.60
N GLU A 311 -47.73 3.62 0.78
CA GLU A 311 -48.63 4.70 1.06
C GLU A 311 -48.35 5.95 0.21
N TYR A 312 -49.21 6.93 0.27
CA TYR A 312 -48.99 8.23 -0.36
C TYR A 312 -47.94 9.01 0.40
N ILE A 313 -46.93 9.52 -0.31
CA ILE A 313 -45.90 10.37 0.26
C ILE A 313 -45.79 11.70 -0.46
N SER A 314 -45.46 12.75 0.27
CA SER A 314 -45.05 14.04 -0.30
C SER A 314 -43.58 14.00 -0.71
N VAL A 315 -43.30 14.36 -1.96
CA VAL A 315 -41.95 14.58 -2.46
C VAL A 315 -41.81 15.99 -3.02
N TYR A 316 -40.62 16.50 -3.00
CA TYR A 316 -40.33 17.90 -3.29
C TYR A 316 -39.42 18.03 -4.54
N SER A 317 -39.52 19.16 -5.25
CA SER A 317 -38.71 19.41 -6.44
C SER A 317 -37.23 19.65 -6.12
N ASP A 318 -36.92 20.04 -4.86
CA ASP A 318 -35.58 20.24 -4.34
C ASP A 318 -35.50 19.74 -2.88
N MET A 319 -34.29 19.66 -2.32
CA MET A 319 -34.05 19.32 -0.89
C MET A 319 -34.48 20.49 0.05
N ASP A 320 -35.71 20.94 -0.12
CA ASP A 320 -36.36 22.00 0.65
C ASP A 320 -37.86 21.77 0.69
N GLU A 321 -38.44 21.60 1.88
CA GLU A 321 -39.89 21.41 2.10
C GLU A 321 -40.72 22.62 1.66
N ASN A 322 -40.11 23.77 1.37
CA ASN A 322 -40.80 24.92 0.78
C ASN A 322 -40.79 24.92 -0.76
N SER A 323 -40.12 23.97 -1.39
CA SER A 323 -40.12 23.82 -2.84
C SER A 323 -41.45 23.23 -3.36
N GLU A 324 -41.59 23.06 -4.65
CA GLU A 324 -42.84 22.50 -5.23
C GLU A 324 -43.05 21.05 -4.73
N GLU A 325 -44.18 20.83 -4.09
CA GLU A 325 -44.61 19.54 -3.56
C GLU A 325 -45.43 18.76 -4.57
N THR A 326 -45.13 17.46 -4.65
CA THR A 326 -45.93 16.48 -5.46
C THR A 326 -46.22 15.26 -4.60
N VAL A 327 -47.41 14.71 -4.72
CA VAL A 327 -47.80 13.48 -4.02
C VAL A 327 -47.51 12.29 -4.90
N MET A 328 -46.73 11.33 -4.44
CA MET A 328 -46.52 10.04 -5.08
C MET A 328 -47.48 9.01 -4.51
N GLU A 329 -48.11 8.23 -5.44
CA GLU A 329 -48.97 7.13 -5.08
C GLU A 329 -48.19 5.84 -4.83
N PRO A 330 -48.77 4.87 -4.08
CA PRO A 330 -48.18 3.54 -3.91
C PRO A 330 -47.78 2.89 -5.25
N GLN A 331 -46.54 2.53 -5.39
CA GLN A 331 -45.93 1.97 -6.62
C GLN A 331 -44.57 1.37 -6.35
N ASN A 332 -44.00 0.65 -7.33
CA ASN A 332 -42.59 0.33 -7.29
C ASN A 332 -41.77 1.60 -7.49
N ALA A 333 -40.71 1.71 -6.72
CA ALA A 333 -39.81 2.87 -6.71
C ALA A 333 -38.36 2.43 -6.52
N CYS A 334 -37.43 3.35 -6.77
CA CYS A 334 -36.03 3.18 -6.43
C CYS A 334 -35.47 4.49 -5.82
N PHE A 335 -34.43 4.35 -5.03
CA PHE A 335 -33.66 5.49 -4.54
C PHE A 335 -32.46 5.71 -5.45
N THR A 336 -32.24 6.94 -5.87
CA THR A 336 -31.17 7.26 -6.84
C THR A 336 -30.12 8.21 -6.31
N TYR A 337 -30.52 9.15 -5.45
CA TYR A 337 -29.65 10.16 -4.86
C TYR A 337 -29.98 10.41 -3.39
N THR A 338 -29.04 10.96 -2.65
CA THR A 338 -29.23 11.39 -1.25
C THR A 338 -28.25 12.51 -0.88
N ASP A 339 -28.57 13.30 0.14
CA ASP A 339 -27.61 14.15 0.85
C ASP A 339 -26.87 13.39 1.96
N SER A 340 -27.18 12.08 2.14
CA SER A 340 -26.70 11.18 3.19
C SER A 340 -27.20 11.44 4.61
N GLU A 341 -27.96 12.48 4.85
CA GLU A 341 -28.45 12.88 6.17
C GLU A 341 -29.96 12.86 6.30
N ASN A 342 -30.66 13.63 5.45
CA ASN A 342 -32.08 13.92 5.63
C ASN A 342 -32.93 13.71 4.37
N TRP A 343 -32.32 13.68 3.22
CA TRP A 343 -33.02 13.67 1.94
C TRP A 343 -32.62 12.48 1.08
N VAL A 344 -33.62 11.87 0.45
CA VAL A 344 -33.45 10.83 -0.55
C VAL A 344 -34.32 11.11 -1.77
N TYR A 345 -33.75 10.95 -2.98
CA TYR A 345 -34.53 11.09 -4.20
C TYR A 345 -35.21 9.76 -4.53
N VAL A 346 -36.53 9.79 -4.56
CA VAL A 346 -37.39 8.65 -4.86
C VAL A 346 -37.83 8.75 -6.32
N GLN A 347 -37.57 7.73 -7.12
CA GLN A 347 -37.99 7.61 -8.51
C GLN A 347 -38.99 6.48 -8.63
N GLY A 348 -40.26 6.79 -8.95
CA GLY A 348 -41.31 5.84 -9.17
C GLY A 348 -41.30 5.24 -10.60
N GLU A 349 -41.87 4.04 -10.75
CA GLU A 349 -41.98 3.35 -12.04
C GLU A 349 -42.86 4.09 -13.05
N THR A 350 -43.79 4.93 -12.60
CA THR A 350 -44.66 5.77 -13.45
C THR A 350 -43.92 6.99 -14.02
N GLY A 351 -42.66 7.20 -13.68
CA GLY A 351 -41.87 8.35 -14.07
C GLY A 351 -41.99 9.57 -13.16
N GLN A 352 -42.81 9.50 -12.10
CA GLN A 352 -42.84 10.48 -11.05
C GLN A 352 -41.56 10.34 -10.18
N GLY A 353 -41.02 11.44 -9.70
CA GLY A 353 -39.92 11.42 -8.78
C GLY A 353 -39.78 12.75 -8.06
N GLY A 354 -39.05 12.74 -6.92
CA GLY A 354 -38.79 13.91 -6.13
C GLY A 354 -37.99 13.59 -4.86
N TRP A 355 -37.65 14.63 -4.15
CA TRP A 355 -36.92 14.54 -2.91
C TRP A 355 -37.86 14.26 -1.74
N LEU A 356 -37.61 13.18 -1.01
CA LEU A 356 -38.31 12.80 0.22
C LEU A 356 -37.46 13.23 1.41
N CYS A 357 -38.06 14.04 2.29
CA CYS A 357 -37.47 14.36 3.58
C CYS A 357 -37.71 13.20 4.55
N VAL A 358 -36.63 12.65 5.08
CA VAL A 358 -36.65 11.56 6.08
C VAL A 358 -36.05 12.02 7.42
N ALA A 359 -35.91 13.34 7.60
CA ALA A 359 -35.43 13.92 8.84
C ALA A 359 -36.32 13.49 10.00
N GLY A 360 -35.73 12.88 11.02
CA GLY A 360 -36.44 12.39 12.19
C GLY A 360 -37.16 11.06 12.02
N TRP A 361 -37.12 10.43 10.84
CA TRP A 361 -37.67 9.10 10.66
C TRP A 361 -36.84 8.05 11.41
N ASP A 362 -37.53 7.18 12.15
CA ASP A 362 -36.92 5.99 12.71
C ASP A 362 -37.02 4.78 11.73
N THR A 363 -36.62 3.62 12.19
CA THR A 363 -36.66 2.39 11.37
C THR A 363 -38.10 1.98 11.08
N ASP A 364 -39.01 2.14 12.03
CA ASP A 364 -40.42 1.76 11.86
C ASP A 364 -41.10 2.66 10.82
N ASP A 365 -40.88 3.98 10.84
CA ASP A 365 -41.39 4.92 9.83
C ASP A 365 -40.97 4.50 8.42
N ARG A 366 -39.72 4.08 8.25
CA ARG A 366 -39.20 3.61 6.95
C ARG A 366 -39.87 2.33 6.50
N PHE A 367 -40.02 1.35 7.40
CA PHE A 367 -40.70 0.09 7.09
C PHE A 367 -42.18 0.23 6.94
N ASP A 368 -42.83 1.20 7.59
CA ASP A 368 -44.24 1.48 7.39
C ASP A 368 -44.51 2.08 6.01
N THR A 369 -43.60 2.90 5.52
CA THR A 369 -43.72 3.58 4.22
C THR A 369 -43.24 2.73 3.04
N PHE A 370 -42.18 1.92 3.20
CA PHE A 370 -41.60 1.14 2.12
C PHE A 370 -41.45 -0.36 2.47
N ASP A 371 -41.79 -1.23 1.54
CA ASP A 371 -41.42 -2.64 1.58
C ASP A 371 -40.10 -2.89 0.84
N ASN A 372 -39.43 -3.99 1.18
CA ASN A 372 -38.17 -4.46 0.57
C ASN A 372 -36.96 -3.58 0.89
N LEU A 373 -37.02 -2.76 1.93
CA LEU A 373 -35.82 -2.12 2.47
C LEU A 373 -34.83 -3.19 2.96
N ARG A 374 -33.56 -3.04 2.63
CA ARG A 374 -32.50 -3.96 3.01
C ARG A 374 -31.66 -3.30 4.09
N TYR A 375 -31.52 -3.98 5.22
CA TYR A 375 -30.56 -3.63 6.25
C TYR A 375 -29.60 -4.81 6.40
N ALA A 376 -28.30 -4.54 6.30
CA ALA A 376 -27.30 -5.50 6.69
C ALA A 376 -27.12 -5.42 8.21
N ASP A 377 -27.10 -6.57 8.84
CA ASP A 377 -26.86 -6.71 10.29
C ASP A 377 -25.41 -6.35 10.64
#